data_53e8d140a5421abe673719f3eb2ba01a
#
_entry.id   53e8d140a5421abe673719f3eb2ba01a
#
_cell.length_a   1.000
_cell.length_b   1.000
_cell.length_c   1.000
_cell.angle_alpha   90.00
_cell.angle_beta   90.00
_cell.angle_gamma   90.00
#
_symmetry.space_group_name_H-M   'P 1'
#
loop_
_entity.id
_entity.type
_entity.pdbx_description
1 polymer ?
#
loop_
_entity_poly.entity_id
_entity_poly.type
_entity_poly.pdbx_seq_one_letter_code
_entity_poly.pdbx_strand_id
1 'polypeptide(L)'
;YKKQALDVENSVGFFTKIFRKSKYQSALDLAECFRLKAQECTIAVNQASHKIGVERAQVEKYRIDKDNALQRLHESKERLKKLEGNKSTTQMRILRLKGEINNAQVRAEAAKSECERDLREYLSAGDMKTGKVLDDTFIEDVLSKNDKVSTKAQISNPWSTEEFNREREKLFYLALQMTKEFVLSSKSCRTNLCILGQYWGFRTENDTDRIKFHKQDREAMIASLFQTLFLITPVISSTFASVGRLLRDMKTPGCIGTLVIDEAGQAQPQMAVGALYRARKAIIEGDPKQVEPVVTDDLKLLKEAYSEPVFANYKNKSLSVQSCADIMNPFGTSYDNGTDYPDWVGCPLLVHRRCISPMYEISNRISYNGIMKQQTLPPSDGKVESFIYEKSQWINVTGVENGHGDHYVAEQGNVVCEMVNVSFQKAIKISKMQVDTKPSLYIITPFTTVVSGLRKAIGTYATRNKNSALGVSTSLDEWLYDNIGTVHKFQGKEANEVIFVLGCDE
;
A
#
# COMPACT_ATOMS: atom_id res chain seq x y z
N TYR A 1 -6.20 -25.50 12.62
CA TYR A 1 -6.15 -24.15 12.06
C TYR A 1 -4.90 -23.37 12.53
N LYS A 2 -4.50 -23.39 13.81
CA LYS A 2 -3.20 -22.82 14.24
C LYS A 2 -2.01 -23.48 13.51
N LYS A 3 -2.08 -24.78 13.30
CA LYS A 3 -1.08 -25.51 12.52
C LYS A 3 -1.18 -25.20 11.02
N GLN A 4 -2.38 -25.01 10.51
CA GLN A 4 -2.64 -24.64 9.11
C GLN A 4 -2.40 -23.14 8.85
N ALA A 5 -2.69 -22.25 9.81
CA ALA A 5 -2.22 -20.87 9.75
C ALA A 5 -0.68 -20.83 9.78
N LEU A 6 -0.06 -21.68 10.62
CA LEU A 6 1.40 -21.86 10.66
C LEU A 6 1.95 -22.51 9.38
N ASP A 7 1.21 -23.44 8.78
CA ASP A 7 1.57 -24.07 7.51
C ASP A 7 1.35 -23.11 6.32
N VAL A 8 0.35 -22.23 6.41
CA VAL A 8 0.16 -21.11 5.46
C VAL A 8 1.18 -20.00 5.73
N GLU A 9 1.49 -19.69 6.99
CA GLU A 9 2.62 -18.84 7.38
C GLU A 9 3.95 -19.42 6.93
N ASN A 10 4.15 -20.70 7.09
CA ASN A 10 5.33 -21.40 6.60
C ASN A 10 5.36 -21.50 5.07
N SER A 11 4.22 -21.58 4.39
CA SER A 11 4.14 -21.52 2.93
C SER A 11 4.37 -20.09 2.43
N VAL A 12 3.92 -19.07 3.14
CA VAL A 12 4.24 -17.67 2.84
C VAL A 12 5.69 -17.36 3.25
N GLY A 13 6.18 -17.87 4.36
CA GLY A 13 7.61 -17.84 4.73
C GLY A 13 8.50 -18.62 3.74
N PHE A 14 7.94 -19.64 3.17
CA PHE A 14 8.51 -20.41 2.07
C PHE A 14 8.49 -19.57 0.79
N PHE A 15 7.43 -18.87 0.43
CA PHE A 15 7.40 -17.88 -0.66
C PHE A 15 8.51 -16.84 -0.54
N THR A 16 8.77 -16.34 0.63
CA THR A 16 9.88 -15.39 0.84
C THR A 16 11.27 -16.01 0.72
N LYS A 17 11.43 -17.30 1.06
CA LYS A 17 12.70 -18.02 0.82
C LYS A 17 12.95 -18.28 -0.67
N ILE A 18 11.93 -18.37 -1.44
CA ILE A 18 11.94 -18.64 -2.87
C ILE A 18 12.25 -17.39 -3.65
N PHE A 19 11.69 -16.29 -3.22
CA PHE A 19 11.98 -14.99 -3.81
C PHE A 19 13.45 -14.60 -3.76
N ARG A 20 14.27 -15.32 -3.01
CA ARG A 20 15.73 -15.12 -3.00
C ARG A 20 16.49 -15.77 -4.14
N LYS A 21 15.86 -16.48 -5.01
CA LYS A 21 16.64 -17.44 -5.83
C LYS A 21 16.36 -17.52 -7.29
N SER A 22 15.80 -16.55 -7.98
CA SER A 22 15.62 -16.85 -9.38
C SER A 22 15.31 -15.79 -10.38
N LYS A 23 15.47 -16.08 -11.58
CA LYS A 23 15.35 -15.28 -12.78
C LYS A 23 14.09 -15.64 -13.56
N TYR A 24 13.52 -14.66 -14.10
CA TYR A 24 12.20 -14.72 -14.63
C TYR A 24 12.09 -14.30 -16.06
N GLN A 25 12.03 -15.17 -16.95
CA GLN A 25 11.73 -14.74 -18.29
C GLN A 25 10.75 -15.56 -19.13
N SER A 26 10.18 -16.62 -18.63
CA SER A 26 9.17 -17.38 -19.37
C SER A 26 7.74 -17.32 -18.85
N ALA A 27 7.46 -16.47 -17.89
CA ALA A 27 6.11 -16.37 -17.36
C ALA A 27 5.31 -15.18 -17.91
N LEU A 28 5.93 -14.26 -18.65
CA LEU A 28 5.22 -13.24 -19.44
C LEU A 28 4.32 -13.88 -20.51
N ASP A 29 4.78 -14.97 -21.13
CA ASP A 29 4.02 -15.70 -22.17
C ASP A 29 2.81 -16.45 -21.58
N LEU A 30 2.84 -16.68 -20.28
CA LEU A 30 1.78 -17.39 -19.54
C LEU A 30 0.72 -16.46 -18.97
N ALA A 31 1.07 -15.21 -18.85
CA ALA A 31 0.16 -14.20 -18.29
C ALA A 31 -0.98 -13.83 -19.25
N GLU A 32 -0.82 -14.09 -20.53
CA GLU A 32 -1.82 -13.77 -21.53
C GLU A 32 -3.11 -14.61 -21.46
N CYS A 33 -3.03 -15.69 -20.76
CA CYS A 33 -4.07 -16.71 -20.73
C CYS A 33 -5.21 -16.55 -19.72
N PHE A 34 -5.16 -15.65 -18.75
CA PHE A 34 -6.15 -15.65 -17.63
C PHE A 34 -7.34 -14.72 -17.77
N ARG A 35 -7.42 -14.09 -18.87
CA ARG A 35 -8.21 -12.90 -18.94
C ARG A 35 -9.71 -13.01 -19.08
N LEU A 36 -10.22 -13.84 -19.91
CA LEU A 36 -11.67 -13.89 -20.18
C LEU A 36 -12.50 -14.49 -19.03
N LYS A 37 -11.92 -15.41 -18.28
CA LYS A 37 -12.60 -15.99 -17.10
C LYS A 37 -12.24 -15.29 -15.78
N ALA A 38 -11.29 -14.37 -15.76
CA ALA A 38 -10.91 -13.72 -14.51
C ALA A 38 -12.03 -12.83 -13.96
N GLN A 39 -12.96 -12.39 -14.80
CA GLN A 39 -14.08 -11.60 -14.35
C GLN A 39 -15.15 -12.46 -13.66
N GLU A 40 -15.51 -13.58 -14.27
CA GLU A 40 -16.33 -14.60 -13.62
C GLU A 40 -15.60 -15.15 -12.40
N CYS A 41 -14.28 -15.37 -12.54
CA CYS A 41 -13.42 -15.78 -11.45
C CYS A 41 -13.30 -14.72 -10.34
N THR A 42 -13.23 -13.44 -10.62
CA THR A 42 -13.17 -12.41 -9.58
C THR A 42 -14.49 -12.34 -8.81
N ILE A 43 -15.62 -12.46 -9.50
CA ILE A 43 -16.92 -12.54 -8.84
C ILE A 43 -17.02 -13.84 -8.03
N ALA A 44 -16.62 -14.97 -8.59
CA ALA A 44 -16.60 -16.26 -7.90
C ALA A 44 -15.58 -16.27 -6.74
N VAL A 45 -14.38 -15.68 -6.91
CA VAL A 45 -13.39 -15.51 -5.82
C VAL A 45 -13.92 -14.59 -4.74
N ASN A 46 -14.59 -13.51 -5.07
CA ASN A 46 -15.19 -12.62 -4.07
C ASN A 46 -16.34 -13.33 -3.34
N GLN A 47 -17.16 -14.10 -4.06
CA GLN A 47 -18.21 -14.92 -3.45
C GLN A 47 -17.63 -16.07 -2.62
N ALA A 48 -16.59 -16.75 -3.12
CA ALA A 48 -15.88 -17.78 -2.38
C ALA A 48 -15.11 -17.20 -1.20
N SER A 49 -14.45 -16.05 -1.35
CA SER A 49 -13.77 -15.34 -0.26
C SER A 49 -14.76 -14.87 0.81
N HIS A 50 -15.93 -14.40 0.40
CA HIS A 50 -17.00 -14.06 1.36
C HIS A 50 -17.49 -15.32 2.09
N LYS A 51 -17.73 -16.41 1.36
CA LYS A 51 -18.15 -17.70 1.93
C LYS A 51 -17.06 -18.26 2.87
N ILE A 52 -15.79 -18.24 2.43
CA ILE A 52 -14.63 -18.60 3.25
C ILE A 52 -14.52 -17.70 4.49
N GLY A 53 -14.81 -16.41 4.36
CA GLY A 53 -14.85 -15.47 5.48
C GLY A 53 -15.93 -15.83 6.51
N VAL A 54 -17.12 -16.16 6.04
CA VAL A 54 -18.24 -16.60 6.89
C VAL A 54 -17.91 -17.92 7.58
N GLU A 55 -17.39 -18.89 6.83
CA GLU A 55 -17.02 -20.20 7.39
C GLU A 55 -15.83 -20.10 8.37
N ARG A 56 -14.86 -19.23 8.10
CA ARG A 56 -13.76 -18.94 9.06
C ARG A 56 -14.29 -18.36 10.37
N ALA A 57 -15.21 -17.40 10.29
CA ALA A 57 -15.83 -16.85 11.49
C ALA A 57 -16.58 -17.92 12.29
N GLN A 58 -17.21 -18.84 11.58
CA GLN A 58 -17.93 -19.96 12.19
C GLN A 58 -16.98 -20.98 12.83
N VAL A 59 -15.88 -21.29 12.18
CA VAL A 59 -14.83 -22.15 12.74
C VAL A 59 -14.14 -21.52 13.96
N GLU A 60 -13.87 -20.22 13.93
CA GLU A 60 -13.29 -19.53 15.07
C GLU A 60 -14.28 -19.49 16.27
N LYS A 61 -15.57 -19.33 16.00
CA LYS A 61 -16.60 -19.48 17.02
C LYS A 61 -16.56 -20.88 17.65
N TYR A 62 -16.47 -21.92 16.82
CA TYR A 62 -16.36 -23.29 17.31
C TYR A 62 -15.03 -23.56 18.06
N ARG A 63 -13.95 -22.86 17.70
CA ARG A 63 -12.68 -22.91 18.42
C ARG A 63 -12.81 -22.32 19.82
N ILE A 64 -13.42 -21.15 19.93
CA ILE A 64 -13.70 -20.50 21.21
C ILE A 64 -14.61 -21.38 22.08
N ASP A 65 -15.64 -21.97 21.48
CA ASP A 65 -16.53 -22.89 22.15
C ASP A 65 -15.79 -24.16 22.65
N LYS A 66 -14.85 -24.67 21.86
CA LYS A 66 -13.98 -25.80 22.23
C LYS A 66 -13.04 -25.45 23.37
N ASP A 67 -12.37 -24.29 23.33
CA ASP A 67 -11.46 -23.85 24.37
C ASP A 67 -12.21 -23.58 25.68
N ASN A 68 -13.41 -22.98 25.60
CA ASN A 68 -14.31 -22.80 26.73
C ASN A 68 -14.78 -24.17 27.29
N ALA A 69 -15.06 -25.14 26.43
CA ALA A 69 -15.45 -26.48 26.87
C ALA A 69 -14.27 -27.22 27.53
N LEU A 70 -13.03 -27.01 27.04
CA LEU A 70 -11.82 -27.56 27.67
C LEU A 70 -11.54 -26.95 29.05
N GLN A 71 -11.76 -25.65 29.20
CA GLN A 71 -11.63 -24.96 30.47
C GLN A 71 -12.69 -25.47 31.45
N ARG A 72 -13.94 -25.62 31.02
CA ARG A 72 -15.02 -26.22 31.81
C ARG A 72 -14.71 -27.67 32.22
N LEU A 73 -14.05 -28.41 31.30
CA LEU A 73 -13.60 -29.77 31.60
C LEU A 73 -12.50 -29.78 32.68
N HIS A 74 -11.57 -28.84 32.62
CA HIS A 74 -10.50 -28.68 33.60
C HIS A 74 -11.07 -28.31 34.97
N GLU A 75 -11.93 -27.30 35.00
CA GLU A 75 -12.63 -26.87 36.22
C GLU A 75 -13.48 -28.01 36.84
N SER A 76 -14.10 -28.83 35.98
CA SER A 76 -14.86 -29.98 36.43
C SER A 76 -13.96 -31.06 37.04
N LYS A 77 -12.75 -31.27 36.50
CA LYS A 77 -11.74 -32.19 37.07
C LYS A 77 -11.20 -31.69 38.42
N GLU A 78 -10.98 -30.41 38.56
CA GLU A 78 -10.56 -29.78 39.82
C GLU A 78 -11.64 -29.92 40.92
N ARG A 79 -12.92 -29.71 40.53
CA ARG A 79 -14.05 -29.95 41.43
C ARG A 79 -14.22 -31.39 41.79
N LEU A 80 -13.89 -32.33 40.88
CA LEU A 80 -13.89 -33.78 41.16
C LEU A 80 -12.91 -34.13 42.29
N LYS A 81 -11.70 -33.56 42.28
CA LYS A 81 -10.71 -33.71 43.36
C LYS A 81 -11.21 -33.18 44.71
N LYS A 82 -12.03 -32.12 44.68
CA LYS A 82 -12.59 -31.50 45.88
C LYS A 82 -13.89 -32.18 46.37
N LEU A 83 -14.55 -32.93 45.48
CA LEU A 83 -15.89 -33.49 45.72
C LEU A 83 -15.90 -35.02 45.56
N GLU A 84 -14.86 -35.70 46.08
CA GLU A 84 -14.78 -37.20 46.07
C GLU A 84 -16.03 -37.92 46.57
N GLY A 85 -17.03 -37.19 47.07
CA GLY A 85 -18.34 -37.73 47.53
C GLY A 85 -19.46 -37.74 46.48
N ASN A 86 -19.31 -37.06 45.26
CA ASN A 86 -20.40 -36.98 44.28
C ASN A 86 -19.95 -37.43 42.86
N LYS A 87 -19.44 -38.64 42.76
CA LYS A 87 -18.88 -39.23 41.53
C LYS A 87 -19.80 -39.23 40.29
N SER A 88 -21.09 -39.48 40.46
CA SER A 88 -22.01 -39.71 39.36
C SER A 88 -22.33 -38.43 38.54
N THR A 89 -22.58 -37.30 39.23
CA THR A 89 -22.96 -36.02 38.58
C THR A 89 -21.78 -35.39 37.80
N THR A 90 -20.57 -35.56 38.30
CA THR A 90 -19.36 -35.01 37.69
C THR A 90 -18.91 -35.82 36.48
N GLN A 91 -19.08 -37.15 36.51
CA GLN A 91 -18.84 -38.00 35.35
C GLN A 91 -19.79 -37.70 34.18
N MET A 92 -21.07 -37.48 34.45
CA MET A 92 -22.04 -37.08 33.43
C MET A 92 -21.66 -35.75 32.79
N ARG A 93 -21.15 -34.78 33.53
CA ARG A 93 -20.70 -33.49 33.03
C ARG A 93 -19.44 -33.61 32.16
N ILE A 94 -18.49 -34.48 32.53
CA ILE A 94 -17.29 -34.77 31.73
C ILE A 94 -17.66 -35.42 30.37
N LEU A 95 -18.60 -36.38 30.40
CA LEU A 95 -19.12 -37.02 29.18
C LEU A 95 -19.79 -36.01 28.24
N ARG A 96 -20.59 -35.09 28.80
CA ARG A 96 -21.21 -34.02 28.02
C ARG A 96 -20.19 -33.09 27.38
N LEU A 97 -19.20 -32.61 28.13
CA LEU A 97 -18.12 -31.72 27.62
C LEU A 97 -17.29 -32.43 26.56
N LYS A 98 -16.99 -33.73 26.71
CA LYS A 98 -16.33 -34.54 25.67
C LYS A 98 -17.18 -34.64 24.39
N GLY A 99 -18.50 -34.78 24.52
CA GLY A 99 -19.42 -34.78 23.39
C GLY A 99 -19.46 -33.44 22.65
N GLU A 100 -19.46 -32.34 23.40
CA GLU A 100 -19.44 -30.99 22.85
C GLU A 100 -18.12 -30.71 22.08
N ILE A 101 -16.97 -31.14 22.61
CA ILE A 101 -15.66 -31.05 21.96
C ILE A 101 -15.64 -31.88 20.66
N ASN A 102 -16.08 -33.13 20.74
CA ASN A 102 -16.12 -34.01 19.55
C ASN A 102 -17.03 -33.46 18.46
N ASN A 103 -18.20 -32.94 18.83
CA ASN A 103 -19.12 -32.30 17.88
C ASN A 103 -18.53 -31.02 17.25
N ALA A 104 -17.74 -30.24 17.99
CA ALA A 104 -17.05 -29.07 17.44
C ALA A 104 -15.93 -29.48 16.48
N GLN A 105 -15.18 -30.55 16.78
CA GLN A 105 -14.16 -31.10 15.89
C GLN A 105 -14.76 -31.61 14.56
N VAL A 106 -15.84 -32.40 14.63
CA VAL A 106 -16.53 -32.93 13.44
C VAL A 106 -17.03 -31.79 12.54
N ARG A 107 -17.60 -30.72 13.15
CA ARG A 107 -18.04 -29.55 12.37
C ARG A 107 -16.89 -28.79 11.74
N ALA A 108 -15.77 -28.65 12.43
CA ALA A 108 -14.58 -27.99 11.90
C ALA A 108 -13.98 -28.77 10.73
N GLU A 109 -13.94 -30.11 10.80
CA GLU A 109 -13.47 -30.94 9.68
C GLU A 109 -14.43 -30.96 8.50
N ALA A 110 -15.75 -30.90 8.76
CA ALA A 110 -16.76 -30.80 7.69
C ALA A 110 -16.63 -29.45 6.93
N ALA A 111 -16.49 -28.33 7.66
CA ALA A 111 -16.28 -27.03 7.08
C ALA A 111 -14.96 -26.95 6.25
N LYS A 112 -13.88 -27.58 6.76
CA LYS A 112 -12.63 -27.70 6.03
C LYS A 112 -12.81 -28.46 4.71
N SER A 113 -13.48 -29.62 4.77
CA SER A 113 -13.72 -30.46 3.58
C SER A 113 -14.60 -29.74 2.56
N GLU A 114 -15.56 -28.95 3.00
CA GLU A 114 -16.40 -28.11 2.13
C GLU A 114 -15.57 -27.02 1.43
N CYS A 115 -14.74 -26.29 2.17
CA CYS A 115 -13.82 -25.30 1.58
C CYS A 115 -12.84 -25.93 0.56
N GLU A 116 -12.30 -27.12 0.86
CA GLU A 116 -11.40 -27.83 -0.06
C GLU A 116 -12.12 -28.35 -1.32
N ARG A 117 -13.40 -28.72 -1.18
CA ARG A 117 -14.24 -29.10 -2.33
C ARG A 117 -14.54 -27.88 -3.19
N ASP A 118 -14.99 -26.79 -2.60
CA ASP A 118 -15.32 -25.55 -3.30
C ASP A 118 -14.09 -24.97 -4.02
N LEU A 119 -12.91 -25.06 -3.40
CA LEU A 119 -11.65 -24.68 -4.03
C LEU A 119 -11.31 -25.58 -5.23
N ARG A 120 -11.47 -26.92 -5.10
CA ARG A 120 -11.25 -27.86 -6.21
C ARG A 120 -12.24 -27.65 -7.34
N GLU A 121 -13.52 -27.42 -7.03
CA GLU A 121 -14.55 -27.12 -8.01
C GLU A 121 -14.24 -25.81 -8.74
N TYR A 122 -13.82 -24.78 -8.01
CA TYR A 122 -13.35 -23.51 -8.57
C TYR A 122 -12.14 -23.70 -9.50
N LEU A 123 -11.13 -24.47 -9.08
CA LEU A 123 -9.95 -24.75 -9.89
C LEU A 123 -10.28 -25.64 -11.11
N SER A 124 -11.29 -26.52 -11.03
CA SER A 124 -11.71 -27.41 -12.11
C SER A 124 -12.72 -26.81 -13.08
N ALA A 125 -13.54 -25.87 -12.63
CA ALA A 125 -14.54 -25.16 -13.45
C ALA A 125 -13.91 -24.16 -14.43
N GLY A 126 -12.63 -23.84 -14.26
CA GLY A 126 -11.89 -23.04 -15.19
C GLY A 126 -11.56 -23.79 -16.46
N ASP A 127 -12.39 -23.68 -17.51
CA ASP A 127 -11.96 -23.98 -18.88
C ASP A 127 -10.86 -22.96 -19.29
N MET A 128 -9.67 -23.23 -18.77
CA MET A 128 -8.52 -22.35 -18.79
C MET A 128 -7.77 -22.56 -20.09
N LYS A 129 -8.45 -22.34 -21.23
CA LYS A 129 -7.81 -22.46 -22.55
C LYS A 129 -6.67 -21.45 -22.75
N THR A 130 -6.58 -20.46 -21.90
CA THR A 130 -5.72 -19.30 -22.15
C THR A 130 -5.02 -18.74 -20.90
N GLY A 131 -4.76 -19.50 -19.84
CA GLY A 131 -4.10 -18.94 -18.68
C GLY A 131 -3.23 -19.92 -17.91
N LYS A 132 -2.32 -19.41 -17.11
CA LYS A 132 -1.70 -20.22 -16.08
C LYS A 132 -2.64 -20.34 -14.90
N VAL A 133 -3.00 -21.57 -14.62
CA VAL A 133 -3.51 -21.92 -13.30
C VAL A 133 -2.41 -21.60 -12.30
N LEU A 134 -2.78 -20.99 -11.18
CA LEU A 134 -1.92 -20.95 -10.00
C LEU A 134 -1.97 -22.35 -9.36
N ASP A 135 -1.37 -23.30 -10.06
CA ASP A 135 -1.26 -24.68 -9.65
C ASP A 135 0.01 -24.93 -8.82
N ASP A 136 0.18 -26.16 -8.37
CA ASP A 136 1.36 -26.56 -7.62
C ASP A 136 2.65 -26.28 -8.39
N THR A 137 2.63 -26.41 -9.73
CA THR A 137 3.77 -26.13 -10.60
C THR A 137 4.15 -24.64 -10.57
N PHE A 138 3.17 -23.74 -10.59
CA PHE A 138 3.43 -22.31 -10.43
C PHE A 138 4.01 -22.01 -9.05
N ILE A 139 3.47 -22.65 -8.02
CA ILE A 139 3.97 -22.54 -6.65
C ILE A 139 5.41 -23.06 -6.56
N GLU A 140 5.71 -24.21 -7.15
CA GLU A 140 7.06 -24.77 -7.21
C GLU A 140 8.03 -23.86 -7.96
N ASP A 141 7.61 -23.26 -9.08
CA ASP A 141 8.39 -22.28 -9.82
C ASP A 141 8.69 -21.03 -8.97
N VAL A 142 7.67 -20.48 -8.31
CA VAL A 142 7.83 -19.39 -7.36
C VAL A 142 8.78 -19.79 -6.25
N LEU A 143 8.70 -21.03 -5.77
CA LEU A 143 9.49 -21.63 -4.71
C LEU A 143 10.84 -22.21 -5.16
N SER A 144 11.21 -22.12 -6.41
CA SER A 144 12.43 -22.70 -6.96
C SER A 144 13.70 -22.10 -6.36
N LYS A 145 14.64 -22.97 -6.00
CA LYS A 145 16.01 -22.54 -5.60
C LYS A 145 16.78 -21.93 -6.77
N ASN A 146 16.32 -22.13 -8.01
CA ASN A 146 16.88 -21.49 -9.18
C ASN A 146 16.36 -20.05 -9.27
N ASP A 147 17.26 -19.11 -9.05
CA ASP A 147 16.92 -17.69 -9.02
C ASP A 147 16.31 -17.21 -10.35
N LYS A 148 16.63 -17.73 -11.51
CA LYS A 148 15.99 -17.40 -12.78
C LYS A 148 14.53 -17.86 -12.87
N VAL A 149 14.22 -19.05 -12.40
CA VAL A 149 12.88 -19.65 -12.47
C VAL A 149 11.93 -18.90 -11.54
N SER A 150 12.29 -18.74 -10.25
CA SER A 150 11.44 -18.06 -9.27
C SER A 150 11.24 -16.57 -9.61
N THR A 151 12.27 -15.77 -10.01
CA THR A 151 12.05 -14.39 -10.48
C THR A 151 11.09 -14.36 -11.65
N LYS A 152 11.16 -15.26 -12.63
CA LYS A 152 10.26 -15.33 -13.76
C LYS A 152 8.81 -15.64 -13.35
N ALA A 153 8.54 -16.61 -12.42
CA ALA A 153 7.21 -16.88 -11.92
C ALA A 153 6.63 -15.67 -11.14
N GLN A 154 7.43 -14.91 -10.42
CA GLN A 154 7.00 -13.75 -9.62
C GLN A 154 6.68 -12.49 -10.42
N ILE A 155 7.43 -12.17 -11.50
CA ILE A 155 7.10 -11.04 -12.36
C ILE A 155 6.02 -11.39 -13.39
N SER A 156 5.66 -12.64 -13.55
CA SER A 156 4.76 -13.08 -14.62
C SER A 156 3.37 -12.48 -14.58
N ASN A 157 2.93 -12.04 -13.40
CA ASN A 157 1.61 -11.44 -13.20
C ASN A 157 0.48 -12.20 -13.93
N PRO A 158 0.31 -13.51 -13.68
CA PRO A 158 -0.59 -14.38 -14.46
C PRO A 158 -2.07 -13.99 -14.39
N TRP A 159 -2.44 -13.13 -13.44
CA TRP A 159 -3.78 -12.59 -13.23
C TRP A 159 -4.06 -11.27 -13.97
N SER A 160 -3.12 -10.77 -14.78
CA SER A 160 -3.25 -9.48 -15.48
C SER A 160 -2.70 -9.55 -16.89
N THR A 161 -3.29 -10.41 -17.72
CA THR A 161 -2.92 -10.54 -19.14
C THR A 161 -3.46 -9.36 -19.95
N GLU A 162 -2.89 -9.09 -21.13
CA GLU A 162 -3.38 -8.04 -22.02
C GLU A 162 -4.84 -8.23 -22.40
N GLU A 163 -5.22 -9.47 -22.65
CA GLU A 163 -6.58 -9.80 -22.99
C GLU A 163 -7.53 -9.57 -21.81
N PHE A 164 -7.21 -10.03 -20.62
CA PHE A 164 -7.97 -9.72 -19.42
C PHE A 164 -8.12 -8.20 -19.21
N ASN A 165 -7.06 -7.43 -19.43
CA ASN A 165 -7.10 -5.99 -19.28
C ASN A 165 -8.02 -5.35 -20.33
N ARG A 166 -7.98 -5.79 -21.60
CA ARG A 166 -8.93 -5.33 -22.61
C ARG A 166 -10.39 -5.60 -22.25
N GLU A 167 -10.71 -6.79 -21.71
CA GLU A 167 -12.09 -7.11 -21.30
C GLU A 167 -12.50 -6.32 -20.06
N ARG A 168 -11.58 -6.09 -19.12
CA ARG A 168 -11.81 -5.18 -17.99
C ARG A 168 -12.11 -3.76 -18.45
N GLU A 169 -11.37 -3.26 -19.43
CA GLU A 169 -11.61 -1.92 -20.00
C GLU A 169 -12.98 -1.84 -20.66
N LYS A 170 -13.36 -2.85 -21.45
CA LYS A 170 -14.70 -2.93 -22.04
C LYS A 170 -15.79 -2.95 -20.96
N LEU A 171 -15.62 -3.78 -19.93
CA LEU A 171 -16.54 -3.86 -18.82
C LEU A 171 -16.66 -2.53 -18.08
N PHE A 172 -15.52 -1.88 -17.81
CA PHE A 172 -15.50 -0.56 -17.18
C PHE A 172 -16.28 0.45 -18.01
N TYR A 173 -16.07 0.47 -19.33
CA TYR A 173 -16.79 1.36 -20.23
C TYR A 173 -18.31 1.10 -20.24
N LEU A 174 -18.72 -0.16 -20.31
CA LEU A 174 -20.12 -0.54 -20.23
C LEU A 174 -20.75 -0.18 -18.88
N ALA A 175 -20.04 -0.40 -17.79
CA ALA A 175 -20.49 0.00 -16.45
C ALA A 175 -20.63 1.52 -16.34
N LEU A 176 -19.73 2.28 -16.94
CA LEU A 176 -19.81 3.74 -16.98
C LEU A 176 -21.04 4.21 -17.78
N GLN A 177 -21.31 3.59 -18.93
CA GLN A 177 -22.50 3.88 -19.73
C GLN A 177 -23.79 3.56 -18.94
N MET A 178 -23.84 2.40 -18.32
CA MET A 178 -24.99 2.00 -17.48
C MET A 178 -25.22 2.97 -16.32
N THR A 179 -24.13 3.39 -15.64
CA THR A 179 -24.21 4.38 -14.57
C THR A 179 -24.71 5.73 -15.08
N LYS A 180 -24.24 6.18 -16.25
CA LYS A 180 -24.70 7.40 -16.90
C LYS A 180 -26.21 7.36 -17.19
N GLU A 181 -26.68 6.28 -17.83
CA GLU A 181 -28.11 6.12 -18.13
C GLU A 181 -28.95 6.05 -16.86
N PHE A 182 -28.49 5.36 -15.83
CA PHE A 182 -29.15 5.32 -14.52
C PHE A 182 -29.27 6.72 -13.91
N VAL A 183 -28.22 7.49 -13.88
CA VAL A 183 -28.21 8.86 -13.33
C VAL A 183 -29.13 9.78 -14.13
N LEU A 184 -29.13 9.68 -15.46
CA LEU A 184 -29.97 10.48 -16.35
C LEU A 184 -31.46 10.12 -16.25
N SER A 185 -31.78 8.85 -16.07
CA SER A 185 -33.16 8.38 -15.94
C SER A 185 -33.74 8.57 -14.52
N SER A 186 -32.90 8.46 -13.48
CA SER A 186 -33.33 8.53 -12.08
C SER A 186 -33.59 9.96 -11.62
N LYS A 187 -34.87 10.27 -11.35
CA LYS A 187 -35.28 11.56 -10.75
C LYS A 187 -34.60 11.78 -9.38
N SER A 188 -34.51 10.72 -8.57
CA SER A 188 -33.90 10.79 -7.22
C SER A 188 -32.42 11.14 -7.29
N CYS A 189 -31.65 10.53 -8.21
CA CYS A 189 -30.24 10.86 -8.39
C CYS A 189 -30.06 12.33 -8.78
N ARG A 190 -30.83 12.81 -9.76
CA ARG A 190 -30.74 14.22 -10.19
C ARG A 190 -31.10 15.18 -9.05
N THR A 191 -32.16 14.88 -8.28
CA THR A 191 -32.54 15.68 -7.12
C THR A 191 -31.41 15.70 -6.08
N ASN A 192 -30.84 14.54 -5.75
CA ASN A 192 -29.72 14.46 -4.82
C ASN A 192 -28.50 15.26 -5.28
N LEU A 193 -28.19 15.26 -6.58
CA LEU A 193 -27.07 16.05 -7.12
C LEU A 193 -27.30 17.55 -6.98
N CYS A 194 -28.50 18.03 -7.25
CA CYS A 194 -28.86 19.44 -7.04
C CYS A 194 -28.75 19.80 -5.56
N ILE A 195 -29.25 18.96 -4.66
CA ILE A 195 -29.17 19.15 -3.21
C ILE A 195 -27.69 19.13 -2.75
N LEU A 196 -26.87 18.22 -3.28
CA LEU A 196 -25.43 18.14 -2.94
C LEU A 196 -24.68 19.40 -3.37
N GLY A 197 -24.97 19.94 -4.55
CA GLY A 197 -24.42 21.20 -5.02
C GLY A 197 -24.72 22.35 -4.07
N GLN A 198 -25.97 22.49 -3.68
CA GLN A 198 -26.41 23.52 -2.71
C GLN A 198 -25.81 23.28 -1.30
N TYR A 199 -25.70 22.03 -0.87
CA TYR A 199 -25.07 21.68 0.40
C TYR A 199 -23.59 22.10 0.46
N TRP A 200 -22.86 21.99 -0.64
CA TRP A 200 -21.47 22.44 -0.74
C TRP A 200 -21.32 23.93 -1.06
N GLY A 201 -22.43 24.62 -1.29
CA GLY A 201 -22.44 26.06 -1.51
C GLY A 201 -22.22 26.47 -2.96
N PHE A 202 -22.38 25.54 -3.93
CA PHE A 202 -22.56 25.91 -5.33
C PHE A 202 -23.93 26.56 -5.47
N ARG A 203 -23.95 27.90 -5.58
CA ARG A 203 -25.20 28.71 -5.70
C ARG A 203 -25.47 28.98 -7.16
N THR A 204 -26.73 28.85 -7.56
CA THR A 204 -27.24 29.56 -8.73
C THR A 204 -27.58 30.99 -8.32
N GLU A 205 -27.56 31.93 -9.26
CA GLU A 205 -27.81 33.36 -9.00
C GLU A 205 -29.11 33.67 -8.23
N ASN A 206 -30.04 32.73 -8.22
CA ASN A 206 -31.34 32.85 -7.57
C ASN A 206 -31.47 32.15 -6.20
N ASP A 207 -30.43 31.51 -5.70
CA ASP A 207 -30.49 30.70 -4.47
C ASP A 207 -29.91 31.48 -3.28
N THR A 208 -30.77 32.00 -2.44
CA THR A 208 -30.38 32.75 -1.24
C THR A 208 -30.21 31.89 0.00
N ASP A 209 -30.82 30.71 0.04
CA ASP A 209 -30.85 29.87 1.24
C ASP A 209 -30.05 28.58 1.10
N ARG A 210 -29.21 28.31 2.13
CA ARG A 210 -28.59 27.00 2.28
C ARG A 210 -29.63 25.98 2.66
N ILE A 211 -29.62 24.82 2.00
CA ILE A 211 -30.44 23.68 2.40
C ILE A 211 -30.17 23.32 3.86
N LYS A 212 -31.23 23.27 4.63
CA LYS A 212 -31.24 22.86 6.02
C LYS A 212 -31.96 21.51 6.13
N PHE A 213 -31.28 20.50 6.62
CA PHE A 213 -31.91 19.20 6.93
C PHE A 213 -32.48 19.22 8.33
N HIS A 214 -33.63 18.58 8.52
CA HIS A 214 -34.14 18.31 9.87
C HIS A 214 -33.12 17.47 10.65
N LYS A 215 -32.96 17.78 11.92
CA LYS A 215 -31.91 17.15 12.75
C LYS A 215 -32.02 15.62 12.80
N GLN A 216 -33.26 15.09 12.76
CA GLN A 216 -33.53 13.64 12.79
C GLN A 216 -33.12 12.92 11.52
N ASP A 217 -33.25 13.56 10.36
CA ASP A 217 -33.04 12.95 9.05
C ASP A 217 -31.68 13.29 8.45
N ARG A 218 -30.98 14.22 9.05
CA ARG A 218 -29.74 14.81 8.49
C ARG A 218 -28.71 13.75 8.12
N GLU A 219 -28.48 12.79 8.99
CA GLU A 219 -27.46 11.78 8.79
C GLU A 219 -27.79 10.84 7.62
N ALA A 220 -29.03 10.36 7.55
CA ALA A 220 -29.51 9.52 6.45
C ALA A 220 -29.52 10.27 5.11
N MET A 221 -29.94 11.53 5.12
CA MET A 221 -29.95 12.37 3.92
C MET A 221 -28.53 12.62 3.41
N ILE A 222 -27.58 12.97 4.27
CA ILE A 222 -26.20 13.18 3.87
C ILE A 222 -25.55 11.89 3.36
N ALA A 223 -25.81 10.75 4.00
CA ALA A 223 -25.35 9.46 3.51
C ALA A 223 -25.87 9.16 2.09
N SER A 224 -27.15 9.43 1.83
CA SER A 224 -27.76 9.28 0.51
C SER A 224 -27.16 10.21 -0.55
N LEU A 225 -26.83 11.46 -0.18
CA LEU A 225 -26.17 12.41 -1.07
C LEU A 225 -24.76 11.93 -1.45
N PHE A 226 -23.99 11.46 -0.49
CA PHE A 226 -22.65 10.90 -0.76
C PHE A 226 -22.72 9.60 -1.57
N GLN A 227 -23.68 8.73 -1.33
CA GLN A 227 -23.91 7.55 -2.18
C GLN A 227 -24.16 7.96 -3.64
N THR A 228 -24.96 9.01 -3.86
CA THR A 228 -25.21 9.54 -5.22
C THR A 228 -23.93 10.16 -5.81
N LEU A 229 -23.14 10.85 -5.01
CA LEU A 229 -21.83 11.36 -5.43
C LEU A 229 -20.91 10.23 -5.89
N PHE A 230 -20.83 9.14 -5.12
CA PHE A 230 -19.99 7.99 -5.47
C PHE A 230 -20.44 7.23 -6.72
N LEU A 231 -21.67 7.42 -7.19
CA LEU A 231 -22.08 6.91 -8.52
C LEU A 231 -21.39 7.66 -9.66
N ILE A 232 -21.09 8.95 -9.47
CA ILE A 232 -20.50 9.82 -10.51
C ILE A 232 -18.99 9.92 -10.32
N THR A 233 -18.57 10.04 -9.07
CA THR A 233 -17.15 10.12 -8.68
C THR A 233 -16.87 8.97 -7.71
N PRO A 234 -16.64 7.74 -8.24
CA PRO A 234 -16.52 6.54 -7.41
C PRO A 234 -15.30 6.54 -6.50
N VAL A 235 -14.30 7.37 -6.80
CA VAL A 235 -13.09 7.53 -5.99
C VAL A 235 -12.89 9.00 -5.64
N ILE A 236 -12.74 9.27 -4.35
CA ILE A 236 -12.43 10.60 -3.83
C ILE A 236 -11.17 10.47 -2.98
N SER A 237 -10.14 11.25 -3.29
CA SER A 237 -8.92 11.31 -2.48
C SER A 237 -8.94 12.48 -1.51
N SER A 238 -8.33 12.30 -0.35
CA SER A 238 -8.18 13.31 0.68
C SER A 238 -6.99 12.99 1.57
N THR A 239 -6.36 14.00 2.14
CA THR A 239 -5.35 13.79 3.18
C THR A 239 -6.02 13.52 4.53
N PHE A 240 -5.31 12.90 5.46
CA PHE A 240 -5.82 12.69 6.83
C PHE A 240 -6.17 14.01 7.52
N ALA A 241 -5.42 15.09 7.26
CA ALA A 241 -5.74 16.41 7.78
C ALA A 241 -7.08 16.98 7.28
N SER A 242 -7.53 16.56 6.11
CA SER A 242 -8.73 17.07 5.44
C SER A 242 -9.93 16.13 5.52
N VAL A 243 -9.71 14.81 5.65
CA VAL A 243 -10.77 13.81 5.61
C VAL A 243 -11.81 14.00 6.71
N GLY A 244 -11.39 14.42 7.89
CA GLY A 244 -12.31 14.71 9.01
C GLY A 244 -13.29 15.84 8.69
N ARG A 245 -12.86 16.85 7.91
CA ARG A 245 -13.71 17.95 7.46
C ARG A 245 -14.60 17.52 6.30
N LEU A 246 -14.05 16.78 5.33
CA LEU A 246 -14.78 16.24 4.18
C LEU A 246 -15.95 15.36 4.63
N LEU A 247 -15.71 14.47 5.57
CA LEU A 247 -16.66 13.47 6.04
C LEU A 247 -17.34 13.85 7.37
N ARG A 248 -17.26 15.13 7.78
CA ARG A 248 -17.74 15.59 9.08
C ARG A 248 -19.16 15.19 9.42
N ASP A 249 -20.04 15.24 8.43
CA ASP A 249 -21.45 14.95 8.59
C ASP A 249 -21.82 13.47 8.33
N MET A 250 -20.88 12.66 7.89
CA MET A 250 -21.03 11.20 7.75
C MET A 250 -20.60 10.52 9.06
N LYS A 251 -21.54 10.28 9.95
CA LYS A 251 -21.27 9.79 11.31
C LYS A 251 -21.50 8.29 11.48
N THR A 252 -22.22 7.67 10.57
CA THR A 252 -22.58 6.25 10.64
C THR A 252 -21.35 5.37 10.37
N PRO A 253 -21.06 4.38 11.23
CA PRO A 253 -20.00 3.40 10.98
C PRO A 253 -20.27 2.66 9.67
N GLY A 254 -19.22 2.39 8.90
CA GLY A 254 -19.31 1.60 7.69
C GLY A 254 -20.17 2.23 6.56
N CYS A 255 -20.37 3.55 6.58
CA CYS A 255 -21.13 4.24 5.52
C CYS A 255 -20.36 4.36 4.19
N ILE A 256 -19.05 4.13 4.19
CA ILE A 256 -18.20 4.06 3.00
C ILE A 256 -17.90 2.60 2.68
N GLY A 257 -17.99 2.23 1.40
CA GLY A 257 -17.76 0.85 0.97
C GLY A 257 -16.32 0.41 1.18
N THR A 258 -15.38 1.11 0.55
CA THR A 258 -13.94 0.77 0.61
C THR A 258 -13.12 2.03 0.88
N LEU A 259 -12.21 1.94 1.81
CA LEU A 259 -11.16 2.90 2.08
C LEU A 259 -9.84 2.35 1.55
N VAL A 260 -9.12 3.14 0.78
CA VAL A 260 -7.74 2.84 0.39
C VAL A 260 -6.85 3.85 1.09
N ILE A 261 -5.87 3.38 1.84
CA ILE A 261 -4.84 4.21 2.47
C ILE A 261 -3.53 3.91 1.76
N ASP A 262 -3.05 4.88 1.02
CA ASP A 262 -1.76 4.85 0.35
C ASP A 262 -0.69 5.51 1.23
N GLU A 263 0.57 5.09 1.09
CA GLU A 263 1.70 5.56 1.91
C GLU A 263 1.44 5.42 3.44
N ALA A 264 0.77 4.34 3.83
CA ALA A 264 0.37 4.10 5.22
C ALA A 264 1.55 3.96 6.19
N GLY A 265 2.77 3.72 5.68
CA GLY A 265 4.02 3.73 6.45
C GLY A 265 4.34 5.08 7.07
N GLN A 266 3.87 6.19 6.47
CA GLN A 266 4.10 7.55 6.94
C GLN A 266 3.02 8.07 7.90
N ALA A 267 1.92 7.35 8.05
CA ALA A 267 0.76 7.82 8.80
C ALA A 267 0.78 7.29 10.23
N GLN A 268 0.59 8.19 11.20
CA GLN A 268 0.35 7.78 12.58
C GLN A 268 -1.00 7.08 12.71
N PRO A 269 -1.14 6.00 13.49
CA PRO A 269 -2.36 5.21 13.59
C PRO A 269 -3.62 6.03 13.93
N GLN A 270 -3.50 7.00 14.84
CA GLN A 270 -4.62 7.83 15.27
C GLN A 270 -5.21 8.69 14.14
N MET A 271 -4.42 9.02 13.10
CA MET A 271 -4.90 9.83 11.97
C MET A 271 -5.91 9.07 11.10
N ALA A 272 -5.77 7.74 11.04
CA ALA A 272 -6.64 6.90 10.21
C ALA A 272 -7.97 6.53 10.87
N VAL A 273 -8.09 6.64 12.21
CA VAL A 273 -9.24 6.16 12.99
C VAL A 273 -10.57 6.69 12.44
N GLY A 274 -10.64 7.99 12.15
CA GLY A 274 -11.87 8.61 11.65
C GLY A 274 -12.31 8.11 10.27
N ALA A 275 -11.36 7.78 9.39
CA ALA A 275 -11.64 7.20 8.09
C ALA A 275 -12.00 5.71 8.20
N LEU A 276 -11.24 4.95 8.97
CA LEU A 276 -11.48 3.53 9.23
C LEU A 276 -12.85 3.27 9.87
N TYR A 277 -13.27 4.10 10.84
CA TYR A 277 -14.58 4.00 11.46
C TYR A 277 -15.72 4.06 10.45
N ARG A 278 -15.57 4.83 9.39
CA ARG A 278 -16.58 5.02 8.34
C ARG A 278 -16.55 3.98 7.24
N ALA A 279 -15.49 3.20 7.15
CA ALA A 279 -15.28 2.22 6.10
C ALA A 279 -15.78 0.83 6.50
N ARG A 280 -16.38 0.09 5.56
CA ARG A 280 -16.68 -1.35 5.72
C ARG A 280 -15.47 -2.22 5.46
N LYS A 281 -14.62 -1.81 4.53
CA LYS A 281 -13.40 -2.49 4.14
C LYS A 281 -12.28 -1.46 4.01
N ALA A 282 -11.09 -1.80 4.47
CA ALA A 282 -9.89 -1.01 4.25
C ALA A 282 -8.85 -1.83 3.49
N ILE A 283 -8.20 -1.19 2.52
CA ILE A 283 -6.99 -1.65 1.85
C ILE A 283 -5.91 -0.68 2.31
N ILE A 284 -4.90 -1.21 2.97
CA ILE A 284 -3.83 -0.41 3.55
C ILE A 284 -2.55 -0.81 2.83
N GLU A 285 -1.94 0.16 2.17
CA GLU A 285 -0.73 0.01 1.37
C GLU A 285 0.32 1.02 1.84
N GLY A 286 1.54 0.56 2.03
CA GLY A 286 2.66 1.39 2.43
C GLY A 286 3.87 0.55 2.73
N ASP A 287 5.00 1.20 2.81
CA ASP A 287 6.28 0.57 3.09
C ASP A 287 6.80 1.04 4.46
N PRO A 288 6.81 0.17 5.48
CA PRO A 288 7.28 0.55 6.80
C PRO A 288 8.82 0.74 6.87
N LYS A 289 9.56 0.37 5.83
CA LYS A 289 11.01 0.55 5.73
C LYS A 289 11.42 1.85 5.02
N GLN A 290 10.44 2.60 4.50
CA GLN A 290 10.68 3.94 3.96
C GLN A 290 10.58 4.99 5.07
N VAL A 291 10.05 6.16 4.77
CA VAL A 291 9.99 7.27 5.73
C VAL A 291 9.00 6.97 6.85
N GLU A 292 9.49 7.06 8.09
CA GLU A 292 8.67 6.88 9.30
C GLU A 292 7.67 8.03 9.50
N PRO A 293 6.58 7.80 10.26
CA PRO A 293 5.65 8.86 10.63
C PRO A 293 6.35 9.99 11.38
N VAL A 294 6.05 11.23 11.04
CA VAL A 294 6.53 12.39 11.81
C VAL A 294 5.76 12.47 13.11
N VAL A 295 6.38 12.10 14.22
CA VAL A 295 5.81 12.17 15.56
C VAL A 295 6.17 13.50 16.20
N THR A 296 5.19 14.38 16.32
CA THR A 296 5.33 15.70 16.98
C THR A 296 4.90 15.67 18.45
N ASP A 297 4.23 14.59 18.87
CA ASP A 297 3.68 14.47 20.21
C ASP A 297 4.77 14.28 21.27
N ASP A 298 4.59 14.91 22.43
CA ASP A 298 5.47 14.72 23.56
C ASP A 298 5.22 13.33 24.19
N LEU A 299 6.14 12.40 23.95
CA LEU A 299 6.05 11.04 24.49
C LEU A 299 6.05 10.99 26.01
N LYS A 300 6.62 11.99 26.72
CA LYS A 300 6.57 12.07 28.17
C LYS A 300 5.15 12.37 28.64
N LEU A 301 4.50 13.35 28.00
CA LEU A 301 3.12 13.70 28.27
C LEU A 301 2.16 12.53 28.01
N LEU A 302 2.36 11.81 26.91
CA LEU A 302 1.58 10.62 26.60
C LEU A 302 1.76 9.51 27.64
N LYS A 303 2.99 9.33 28.15
CA LYS A 303 3.28 8.36 29.22
C LYS A 303 2.55 8.68 30.51
N GLU A 304 2.44 9.96 30.85
CA GLU A 304 1.71 10.42 32.03
C GLU A 304 0.18 10.31 31.87
N ALA A 305 -0.32 10.48 30.64
CA ALA A 305 -1.75 10.49 30.34
C ALA A 305 -2.36 9.08 30.17
N TYR A 306 -1.58 8.09 29.76
CA TYR A 306 -2.08 6.75 29.43
C TYR A 306 -1.46 5.67 30.33
N SER A 307 -2.24 4.60 30.57
CA SER A 307 -1.76 3.43 31.31
C SER A 307 -0.58 2.76 30.58
N GLU A 308 0.33 2.13 31.33
CA GLU A 308 1.50 1.43 30.78
C GLU A 308 1.19 0.47 29.60
N PRO A 309 0.13 -0.38 29.65
CA PRO A 309 -0.19 -1.26 28.52
C PRO A 309 -0.56 -0.49 27.23
N VAL A 310 -1.26 0.64 27.37
CA VAL A 310 -1.62 1.49 26.22
C VAL A 310 -0.39 2.22 25.69
N PHE A 311 0.38 2.83 26.60
CA PHE A 311 1.60 3.55 26.21
C PHE A 311 2.66 2.64 25.59
N ALA A 312 2.78 1.40 26.05
CA ALA A 312 3.73 0.44 25.50
C ALA A 312 3.57 0.24 23.98
N ASN A 313 2.33 0.33 23.48
CA ASN A 313 2.04 0.24 22.06
C ASN A 313 2.42 1.51 21.26
N TYR A 314 2.51 2.66 21.94
CA TYR A 314 2.82 3.96 21.33
C TYR A 314 4.25 4.44 21.50
N LYS A 315 5.05 3.78 22.33
CA LYS A 315 6.44 4.19 22.55
C LYS A 315 7.36 3.92 21.37
N ASN A 316 6.91 3.14 20.39
CA ASN A 316 7.63 2.98 19.13
C ASN A 316 7.27 4.12 18.18
N LYS A 317 8.22 5.03 17.92
CA LYS A 317 8.04 6.16 17.00
C LYS A 317 7.78 5.72 15.56
N SER A 318 8.22 4.53 15.19
CA SER A 318 7.99 3.95 13.86
C SER A 318 6.62 3.31 13.69
N LEU A 319 5.78 3.27 14.74
CA LEU A 319 4.44 2.72 14.62
C LEU A 319 3.59 3.51 13.63
N SER A 320 3.23 2.85 12.55
CA SER A 320 2.46 3.42 11.45
C SER A 320 1.12 2.69 11.27
N VAL A 321 0.25 3.28 10.45
CA VAL A 321 -0.99 2.60 10.00
C VAL A 321 -0.65 1.29 9.29
N GLN A 322 0.44 1.26 8.50
CA GLN A 322 0.92 0.05 7.84
C GLN A 322 1.34 -1.02 8.84
N SER A 323 2.16 -0.66 9.85
CA SER A 323 2.59 -1.62 10.87
C SER A 323 1.41 -2.21 11.64
N CYS A 324 0.39 -1.39 11.94
CA CYS A 324 -0.84 -1.87 12.57
C CYS A 324 -1.61 -2.84 11.66
N ALA A 325 -1.68 -2.55 10.36
CA ALA A 325 -2.35 -3.41 9.40
C ALA A 325 -1.61 -4.74 9.23
N ASP A 326 -0.29 -4.72 9.19
CA ASP A 326 0.54 -5.92 9.11
C ASP A 326 0.30 -6.83 10.33
N ILE A 327 0.34 -6.28 11.55
CA ILE A 327 0.08 -7.04 12.78
C ILE A 327 -1.32 -7.66 12.79
N MET A 328 -2.32 -6.98 12.23
CA MET A 328 -3.69 -7.47 12.17
C MET A 328 -3.92 -8.49 11.05
N ASN A 329 -3.04 -8.57 10.07
CA ASN A 329 -3.17 -9.49 8.97
C ASN A 329 -2.79 -10.92 9.41
N PRO A 330 -3.71 -11.91 9.34
CA PRO A 330 -3.41 -13.28 9.73
C PRO A 330 -2.48 -14.00 8.75
N PHE A 331 -2.27 -13.45 7.57
CA PHE A 331 -1.36 -13.96 6.55
C PHE A 331 -0.17 -13.03 6.39
N GLY A 332 1.02 -13.57 6.50
CA GLY A 332 2.23 -12.79 6.42
C GLY A 332 3.48 -13.63 6.57
N THR A 333 4.59 -12.98 6.72
CA THR A 333 5.88 -13.61 6.97
C THR A 333 6.69 -12.84 8.00
N SER A 334 7.53 -13.53 8.73
CA SER A 334 8.48 -12.89 9.62
C SER A 334 9.71 -12.43 8.82
N TYR A 335 10.02 -11.18 8.95
CA TYR A 335 11.15 -10.53 8.30
C TYR A 335 12.27 -10.32 9.31
N ASP A 336 13.45 -10.85 9.01
CA ASP A 336 14.64 -10.67 9.85
C ASP A 336 15.08 -9.19 9.80
N ASN A 337 15.01 -8.53 10.94
CA ASN A 337 15.44 -7.14 11.13
C ASN A 337 16.76 -7.03 11.89
N GLY A 338 17.47 -8.14 12.07
CA GLY A 338 18.73 -8.21 12.81
C GLY A 338 18.56 -8.14 14.33
N THR A 339 17.35 -8.29 14.85
CA THR A 339 17.04 -8.36 16.29
C THR A 339 16.44 -9.71 16.66
N ASP A 340 16.35 -10.00 17.96
CA ASP A 340 15.69 -11.22 18.47
C ASP A 340 14.16 -11.26 18.17
N TYR A 341 13.60 -10.14 17.72
CA TYR A 341 12.18 -9.99 17.44
C TYR A 341 11.98 -9.58 15.96
N PRO A 342 11.82 -10.55 15.05
CA PRO A 342 11.61 -10.26 13.63
C PRO A 342 10.31 -9.50 13.40
N ASP A 343 10.31 -8.59 12.44
CA ASP A 343 9.12 -7.85 12.04
C ASP A 343 8.13 -8.77 11.31
N TRP A 344 6.85 -8.71 11.68
CA TRP A 344 5.79 -9.36 10.93
C TRP A 344 5.35 -8.45 9.77
N VAL A 345 5.37 -8.99 8.55
CA VAL A 345 4.93 -8.30 7.34
C VAL A 345 3.75 -9.05 6.74
N GLY A 346 2.64 -8.37 6.51
CA GLY A 346 1.40 -8.95 6.02
C GLY A 346 1.52 -9.50 4.59
N CYS A 347 1.33 -8.67 3.58
CA CYS A 347 1.40 -9.08 2.17
C CYS A 347 2.45 -8.28 1.41
N PRO A 348 3.74 -8.69 1.43
CA PRO A 348 4.81 -7.92 0.80
C PRO A 348 4.69 -7.93 -0.72
N LEU A 349 4.78 -6.74 -1.33
CA LEU A 349 4.92 -6.58 -2.77
C LEU A 349 6.42 -6.54 -3.10
N LEU A 350 6.94 -7.65 -3.60
CA LEU A 350 8.39 -7.85 -3.75
C LEU A 350 8.95 -7.45 -5.13
N VAL A 351 8.10 -7.17 -6.10
CA VAL A 351 8.54 -6.82 -7.46
C VAL A 351 8.78 -5.32 -7.58
N HIS A 352 10.03 -4.93 -7.70
CA HIS A 352 10.46 -3.56 -7.87
C HIS A 352 10.39 -3.13 -9.33
N ARG A 353 9.73 -1.98 -9.60
CA ARG A 353 9.45 -1.48 -10.96
C ARG A 353 9.93 -0.06 -11.22
N ARG A 354 10.63 0.56 -10.28
CA ARG A 354 11.01 1.98 -10.35
C ARG A 354 12.49 2.19 -10.66
N CYS A 355 13.37 1.71 -9.81
CA CYS A 355 14.80 1.98 -9.92
C CYS A 355 15.54 0.91 -10.73
N ILE A 356 16.58 1.33 -11.46
CA ILE A 356 17.54 0.45 -12.10
C ILE A 356 18.75 0.22 -11.20
N SER A 357 19.60 -0.75 -11.56
CA SER A 357 20.90 -0.92 -10.91
C SER A 357 21.81 0.30 -11.17
N PRO A 358 22.70 0.70 -10.21
CA PRO A 358 22.93 0.06 -8.90
C PRO A 358 21.99 0.55 -7.79
N MET A 359 21.14 1.53 -8.01
CA MET A 359 20.26 2.11 -6.98
C MET A 359 19.32 1.05 -6.38
N TYR A 360 18.72 0.22 -7.23
CA TYR A 360 17.89 -0.90 -6.79
C TYR A 360 18.64 -1.86 -5.88
N GLU A 361 19.85 -2.27 -6.27
CA GLU A 361 20.64 -3.26 -5.52
C GLU A 361 21.05 -2.74 -4.14
N ILE A 362 21.44 -1.47 -4.07
CA ILE A 362 21.81 -0.81 -2.82
C ILE A 362 20.59 -0.79 -1.88
N SER A 363 19.47 -0.28 -2.34
CA SER A 363 18.23 -0.20 -1.55
C SER A 363 17.73 -1.58 -1.11
N ASN A 364 17.77 -2.56 -2.03
CA ASN A 364 17.35 -3.92 -1.76
C ASN A 364 18.22 -4.59 -0.68
N ARG A 365 19.54 -4.35 -0.71
CA ARG A 365 20.47 -4.90 0.28
C ARG A 365 20.33 -4.22 1.64
N ILE A 366 20.18 -2.90 1.69
CA ILE A 366 20.15 -2.14 2.94
C ILE A 366 18.82 -2.34 3.67
N SER A 367 17.69 -2.25 2.95
CA SER A 367 16.36 -2.16 3.57
C SER A 367 15.54 -3.44 3.48
N TYR A 368 15.83 -4.32 2.51
CA TYR A 368 14.97 -5.46 2.19
C TYR A 368 15.71 -6.81 2.16
N ASN A 369 16.92 -6.90 2.72
CA ASN A 369 17.73 -8.13 2.80
C ASN A 369 17.90 -8.88 1.47
N GLY A 370 17.82 -8.18 0.34
CA GLY A 370 17.96 -8.75 -1.00
C GLY A 370 16.76 -9.54 -1.50
N ILE A 371 15.59 -9.46 -0.83
CA ILE A 371 14.40 -10.25 -1.21
C ILE A 371 13.63 -9.69 -2.39
N MET A 372 13.76 -8.39 -2.69
CA MET A 372 13.04 -7.78 -3.81
C MET A 372 13.54 -8.28 -5.16
N LYS A 373 12.67 -8.27 -6.13
CA LYS A 373 12.95 -8.70 -7.52
C LYS A 373 12.82 -7.52 -8.47
N GLN A 374 13.85 -7.27 -9.27
CA GLN A 374 13.85 -6.18 -10.23
C GLN A 374 13.10 -6.57 -11.50
N GLN A 375 12.12 -5.77 -11.88
CA GLN A 375 11.44 -5.86 -13.17
C GLN A 375 11.77 -4.66 -14.08
N THR A 376 12.42 -3.62 -13.56
CA THR A 376 12.76 -2.43 -14.32
C THR A 376 13.78 -2.79 -15.42
N LEU A 377 13.44 -2.44 -16.64
CA LEU A 377 14.33 -2.62 -17.78
C LEU A 377 15.40 -1.52 -17.80
N PRO A 378 16.60 -1.80 -18.32
CA PRO A 378 17.58 -0.75 -18.63
C PRO A 378 16.95 0.33 -19.52
N PRO A 379 17.34 1.60 -19.37
CA PRO A 379 16.87 2.65 -20.25
C PRO A 379 17.32 2.39 -21.70
N SER A 380 16.51 2.80 -22.66
CA SER A 380 16.90 2.75 -24.08
C SER A 380 18.06 3.71 -24.36
N ASP A 381 18.85 3.44 -25.40
CA ASP A 381 20.00 4.26 -25.79
C ASP A 381 19.62 5.73 -25.96
N GLY A 382 18.49 6.02 -26.63
CA GLY A 382 18.01 7.40 -26.78
C GLY A 382 17.62 8.08 -25.45
N LYS A 383 17.26 7.31 -24.42
CA LYS A 383 17.03 7.83 -23.07
C LYS A 383 18.34 8.09 -22.34
N VAL A 384 19.35 7.22 -22.55
CA VAL A 384 20.70 7.38 -21.96
C VAL A 384 21.36 8.65 -22.47
N GLU A 385 21.16 9.02 -23.74
CA GLU A 385 21.68 10.28 -24.31
C GLU A 385 21.18 11.53 -23.56
N SER A 386 20.02 11.45 -22.92
CA SER A 386 19.47 12.56 -22.11
C SER A 386 20.13 12.70 -20.75
N PHE A 387 20.78 11.66 -20.23
CA PHE A 387 21.36 11.64 -18.90
C PHE A 387 22.65 12.48 -18.81
N ILE A 388 22.89 13.06 -17.67
CA ILE A 388 24.14 13.81 -17.38
C ILE A 388 25.35 12.88 -17.56
N TYR A 389 25.24 11.67 -17.03
CA TYR A 389 26.24 10.61 -17.12
C TYR A 389 25.61 9.32 -17.65
N GLU A 390 26.36 8.50 -18.36
CA GLU A 390 25.89 7.22 -18.87
C GLU A 390 25.57 6.21 -17.75
N LYS A 391 26.22 6.36 -16.60
CA LYS A 391 26.08 5.46 -15.45
C LYS A 391 25.98 6.24 -14.15
N SER A 392 25.26 5.67 -13.18
CA SER A 392 25.27 6.18 -11.82
C SER A 392 26.68 6.13 -11.24
N GLN A 393 27.11 7.20 -10.59
CA GLN A 393 28.46 7.33 -10.03
C GLN A 393 28.44 8.17 -8.76
N TRP A 394 29.46 7.99 -7.96
CA TRP A 394 29.78 8.84 -6.83
C TRP A 394 30.81 9.88 -7.26
N ILE A 395 30.53 11.14 -6.95
CA ILE A 395 31.46 12.25 -7.20
C ILE A 395 31.90 12.80 -5.84
N ASN A 396 33.16 12.61 -5.54
CA ASN A 396 33.74 13.20 -4.32
C ASN A 396 34.10 14.68 -4.59
N VAL A 397 33.53 15.56 -3.78
CA VAL A 397 33.78 17.01 -3.85
C VAL A 397 34.26 17.48 -2.50
N THR A 398 35.52 17.90 -2.45
CA THR A 398 36.12 18.46 -1.22
C THR A 398 35.68 19.91 -1.08
N GLY A 399 35.30 20.30 0.13
CA GLY A 399 34.85 21.66 0.45
C GLY A 399 34.58 21.80 1.94
N VAL A 400 34.19 22.98 2.36
CA VAL A 400 33.92 23.31 3.77
C VAL A 400 32.51 23.90 3.87
N GLU A 401 31.78 23.55 4.93
CA GLU A 401 30.45 24.16 5.22
C GLU A 401 30.55 25.67 5.38
N ASN A 402 29.57 26.41 4.89
CA ASN A 402 29.55 27.88 5.00
C ASN A 402 29.43 28.39 6.44
N GLY A 403 29.03 27.55 7.39
CA GLY A 403 28.85 27.88 8.78
C GLY A 403 28.50 26.65 9.61
N HIS A 404 28.77 26.70 10.91
CA HIS A 404 28.55 25.54 11.77
C HIS A 404 27.07 25.10 11.76
N GLY A 405 26.82 23.91 11.23
CA GLY A 405 25.46 23.33 11.12
C GLY A 405 24.62 23.83 9.93
N ASP A 406 25.21 24.57 8.98
CA ASP A 406 24.53 24.96 7.73
C ASP A 406 24.49 23.82 6.71
N HIS A 407 25.43 22.88 6.80
CA HIS A 407 25.55 21.70 5.93
C HIS A 407 25.70 22.02 4.43
N TYR A 408 25.69 23.28 4.04
CA TYR A 408 25.88 23.68 2.64
C TYR A 408 27.34 23.88 2.31
N VAL A 409 27.84 23.12 1.34
CA VAL A 409 29.20 23.20 0.81
C VAL A 409 29.15 23.85 -0.58
N ALA A 410 29.79 25.00 -0.72
CA ALA A 410 29.75 25.81 -1.94
C ALA A 410 30.34 25.07 -3.14
N GLU A 411 31.37 24.29 -2.95
CA GLU A 411 32.06 23.49 -3.97
C GLU A 411 31.09 22.41 -4.53
N GLN A 412 30.32 21.74 -3.66
CA GLN A 412 29.27 20.81 -4.09
C GLN A 412 28.20 21.56 -4.91
N GLY A 413 27.81 22.74 -4.45
CA GLY A 413 26.87 23.61 -5.17
C GLY A 413 27.34 23.98 -6.58
N ASN A 414 28.63 24.28 -6.74
CA ASN A 414 29.20 24.61 -8.05
C ASN A 414 29.14 23.39 -9.02
N VAL A 415 29.52 22.21 -8.54
CA VAL A 415 29.43 20.97 -9.34
C VAL A 415 27.97 20.70 -9.75
N VAL A 416 27.04 20.88 -8.84
CA VAL A 416 25.60 20.71 -9.14
C VAL A 416 25.14 21.72 -10.18
N CYS A 417 25.58 22.98 -10.14
CA CYS A 417 25.26 23.98 -11.18
C CYS A 417 25.68 23.52 -12.57
N GLU A 418 26.89 22.99 -12.70
CA GLU A 418 27.38 22.45 -13.98
C GLU A 418 26.55 21.26 -14.45
N MET A 419 26.28 20.31 -13.56
CA MET A 419 25.45 19.15 -13.86
C MET A 419 24.05 19.54 -14.34
N VAL A 420 23.40 20.47 -13.64
CA VAL A 420 22.06 20.96 -14.01
C VAL A 420 22.11 21.67 -15.36
N ASN A 421 23.14 22.50 -15.62
CA ASN A 421 23.30 23.16 -16.92
C ASN A 421 23.45 22.15 -18.07
N VAL A 422 24.24 21.08 -17.86
CA VAL A 422 24.36 19.98 -18.83
C VAL A 422 23.01 19.28 -19.06
N SER A 423 22.25 19.03 -17.99
CA SER A 423 20.91 18.40 -18.11
C SER A 423 19.94 19.27 -18.92
N PHE A 424 19.91 20.59 -18.69
CA PHE A 424 19.14 21.53 -19.49
C PHE A 424 19.59 21.58 -20.94
N GLN A 425 20.91 21.60 -21.21
CA GLN A 425 21.45 21.56 -22.59
C GLN A 425 20.98 20.31 -23.34
N LYS A 426 21.05 19.15 -22.70
CA LYS A 426 20.60 17.89 -23.30
C LYS A 426 19.10 17.86 -23.53
N ALA A 427 18.30 18.36 -22.58
CA ALA A 427 16.85 18.46 -22.72
C ALA A 427 16.47 19.36 -23.92
N ILE A 428 17.07 20.53 -24.06
CA ILE A 428 16.86 21.44 -25.19
C ILE A 428 17.26 20.78 -26.51
N LYS A 429 18.39 20.08 -26.54
CA LYS A 429 18.87 19.39 -27.78
C LYS A 429 17.88 18.31 -28.22
N ILE A 430 17.35 17.52 -27.30
CA ILE A 430 16.40 16.43 -27.59
C ILE A 430 15.05 16.98 -28.04
N SER A 431 14.58 18.07 -27.45
CA SER A 431 13.30 18.70 -27.77
C SER A 431 13.30 19.47 -29.12
N LYS A 432 14.36 19.36 -29.91
CA LYS A 432 14.51 20.11 -31.16
C LYS A 432 14.40 21.63 -31.00
N MET A 433 15.04 22.17 -29.98
CA MET A 433 15.16 23.62 -29.70
C MET A 433 13.91 24.31 -29.09
N GLN A 434 13.04 23.60 -28.39
CA GLN A 434 12.06 24.26 -27.55
C GLN A 434 12.76 24.77 -26.29
N VAL A 435 12.88 26.08 -26.13
CA VAL A 435 13.67 26.76 -25.10
C VAL A 435 13.16 26.50 -23.66
N ASP A 436 11.90 26.15 -23.52
CA ASP A 436 11.27 25.85 -22.20
C ASP A 436 11.21 24.38 -21.84
N THR A 437 12.02 23.53 -22.49
CA THR A 437 12.07 22.11 -22.14
C THR A 437 12.80 21.91 -20.82
N LYS A 438 12.07 21.41 -19.83
CA LYS A 438 12.59 21.09 -18.48
C LYS A 438 13.14 19.66 -18.47
N PRO A 439 14.33 19.42 -17.88
CA PRO A 439 14.84 18.07 -17.70
C PRO A 439 14.05 17.32 -16.60
N SER A 440 13.89 16.00 -16.79
CA SER A 440 13.36 15.11 -15.76
C SER A 440 14.47 14.73 -14.76
N LEU A 441 14.79 15.65 -13.87
CA LEU A 441 15.87 15.57 -12.92
C LEU A 441 15.39 16.05 -11.54
N TYR A 442 15.65 15.28 -10.48
CA TYR A 442 15.50 15.73 -9.10
C TYR A 442 16.86 15.94 -8.44
N ILE A 443 16.93 16.95 -7.57
CA ILE A 443 18.07 17.20 -6.70
C ILE A 443 17.58 17.02 -5.26
N ILE A 444 18.11 16.01 -4.59
CA ILE A 444 17.66 15.57 -3.27
C ILE A 444 18.80 15.76 -2.27
N THR A 445 18.47 16.26 -1.11
CA THR A 445 19.42 16.43 0.00
C THR A 445 18.72 16.17 1.34
N PRO A 446 19.42 15.75 2.40
CA PRO A 446 18.83 15.59 3.73
C PRO A 446 18.44 16.93 4.38
N PHE A 447 19.06 18.06 4.00
CA PHE A 447 19.00 19.31 4.74
C PHE A 447 18.28 20.43 4.00
N THR A 448 17.40 21.15 4.69
CA THR A 448 16.65 22.30 4.12
C THR A 448 17.57 23.50 3.81
N THR A 449 18.64 23.67 4.55
CA THR A 449 19.67 24.69 4.31
C THR A 449 20.40 24.45 3.00
N VAL A 450 20.75 23.18 2.71
CA VAL A 450 21.36 22.79 1.43
C VAL A 450 20.38 23.02 0.27
N VAL A 451 19.07 22.75 0.44
CA VAL A 451 18.06 23.07 -0.58
C VAL A 451 18.09 24.56 -0.92
N SER A 452 18.11 25.41 0.09
CA SER A 452 18.14 26.87 -0.08
C SER A 452 19.43 27.34 -0.73
N GLY A 453 20.56 26.78 -0.31
CA GLY A 453 21.90 27.04 -0.87
C GLY A 453 21.97 26.69 -2.35
N LEU A 454 21.53 25.48 -2.72
CA LEU A 454 21.50 25.00 -4.11
C LEU A 454 20.61 25.86 -5.01
N ARG A 455 19.40 26.21 -4.57
CA ARG A 455 18.52 27.10 -5.31
C ARG A 455 19.17 28.44 -5.60
N LYS A 456 19.77 29.04 -4.57
CA LYS A 456 20.50 30.31 -4.69
C LYS A 456 21.71 30.19 -5.62
N ALA A 457 22.51 29.11 -5.50
CA ALA A 457 23.67 28.89 -6.33
C ALA A 457 23.30 28.75 -7.81
N ILE A 458 22.29 27.93 -8.14
CA ILE A 458 21.85 27.71 -9.51
C ILE A 458 21.23 28.98 -10.10
N GLY A 459 20.39 29.72 -9.36
CA GLY A 459 19.87 31.00 -9.80
C GLY A 459 20.96 32.04 -10.05
N THR A 460 21.98 32.10 -9.20
CA THR A 460 23.14 32.97 -9.37
C THR A 460 23.98 32.56 -10.60
N TYR A 461 24.19 31.25 -10.79
CA TYR A 461 24.87 30.72 -11.98
C TYR A 461 24.15 31.11 -13.26
N ALA A 462 22.83 30.94 -13.34
CA ALA A 462 22.02 31.33 -14.48
C ALA A 462 22.12 32.82 -14.78
N THR A 463 22.07 33.68 -13.73
CA THR A 463 22.17 35.14 -13.88
C THR A 463 23.52 35.57 -14.42
N ARG A 464 24.61 34.93 -13.96
CA ARG A 464 25.98 35.20 -14.41
C ARG A 464 26.25 34.66 -15.82
N ASN A 465 25.67 33.54 -16.18
CA ASN A 465 25.86 32.85 -17.45
C ASN A 465 24.60 32.94 -18.33
N LYS A 466 24.20 34.14 -18.69
CA LYS A 466 22.96 34.42 -19.43
C LYS A 466 22.82 33.64 -20.76
N ASN A 467 23.92 33.24 -21.39
CA ASN A 467 23.95 32.47 -22.62
C ASN A 467 23.96 30.94 -22.36
N SER A 468 23.97 30.50 -21.12
CA SER A 468 23.88 29.08 -20.76
C SER A 468 22.44 28.57 -20.93
N ALA A 469 22.27 27.25 -20.99
CA ALA A 469 20.94 26.64 -21.03
C ALA A 469 20.05 27.05 -19.83
N LEU A 470 20.65 27.21 -18.67
CA LEU A 470 19.98 27.73 -17.47
C LEU A 470 19.62 29.21 -17.60
N GLY A 471 20.54 30.03 -18.16
CA GLY A 471 20.36 31.48 -18.28
C GLY A 471 19.26 31.88 -19.26
N VAL A 472 18.96 31.04 -20.25
CA VAL A 472 17.88 31.28 -21.23
C VAL A 472 16.54 30.69 -20.85
N SER A 473 16.47 29.87 -19.82
CA SER A 473 15.21 29.24 -19.38
C SER A 473 14.30 30.24 -18.70
N THR A 474 13.07 30.39 -19.19
CA THR A 474 12.06 31.31 -18.63
C THR A 474 11.32 30.70 -17.43
N SER A 475 11.41 29.40 -17.26
CA SER A 475 10.72 28.65 -16.21
C SER A 475 11.67 28.10 -15.11
N LEU A 476 12.90 28.66 -15.03
CA LEU A 476 13.90 28.17 -14.10
C LEU A 476 13.46 28.24 -12.63
N ASP A 477 12.86 29.35 -12.20
CA ASP A 477 12.45 29.53 -10.80
C ASP A 477 11.40 28.48 -10.38
N GLU A 478 10.43 28.21 -11.21
CA GLU A 478 9.44 27.16 -11.00
C GLU A 478 10.10 25.78 -10.92
N TRP A 479 11.01 25.51 -11.87
CA TRP A 479 11.74 24.25 -11.87
C TRP A 479 12.60 24.06 -10.62
N LEU A 480 13.32 25.11 -10.17
CA LEU A 480 14.12 25.07 -8.94
C LEU A 480 13.24 24.79 -7.72
N TYR A 481 12.04 25.39 -7.68
CA TYR A 481 11.11 25.16 -6.61
C TYR A 481 10.61 23.71 -6.63
N ASP A 482 10.25 23.17 -7.78
CA ASP A 482 9.63 21.85 -7.90
C ASP A 482 10.64 20.70 -7.81
N ASN A 483 11.86 20.87 -8.36
CA ASN A 483 12.81 19.78 -8.55
C ASN A 483 13.98 19.76 -7.56
N ILE A 484 14.06 20.71 -6.62
CA ILE A 484 15.06 20.67 -5.53
C ILE A 484 14.33 20.59 -4.20
N GLY A 485 14.73 19.63 -3.35
CA GLY A 485 14.09 19.45 -2.06
C GLY A 485 14.71 18.37 -1.19
N THR A 486 14.11 18.18 -0.03
CA THR A 486 14.48 17.11 0.87
C THR A 486 13.82 15.78 0.46
N VAL A 487 14.29 14.67 1.03
CA VAL A 487 13.77 13.31 0.79
C VAL A 487 12.25 13.26 0.90
N HIS A 488 11.67 13.88 1.93
CA HIS A 488 10.20 13.90 2.13
C HIS A 488 9.43 14.55 0.97
N LYS A 489 10.01 15.54 0.28
CA LYS A 489 9.35 16.22 -0.83
C LYS A 489 9.18 15.30 -2.05
N PHE A 490 10.12 14.38 -2.25
CA PHE A 490 10.18 13.52 -3.43
C PHE A 490 9.68 12.11 -3.21
N GLN A 491 9.23 11.79 -1.99
CA GLN A 491 8.63 10.50 -1.71
C GLN A 491 7.43 10.28 -2.64
N GLY A 492 7.31 9.07 -3.20
CA GLY A 492 6.29 8.72 -4.19
C GLY A 492 6.49 9.30 -5.59
N LYS A 493 7.47 10.20 -5.82
CA LYS A 493 7.74 10.82 -7.12
C LYS A 493 8.83 10.08 -7.89
N GLU A 494 8.86 10.30 -9.21
CA GLU A 494 9.82 9.69 -10.12
C GLU A 494 10.48 10.74 -11.01
N ALA A 495 11.76 10.55 -11.30
CA ALA A 495 12.50 11.30 -12.31
C ALA A 495 13.43 10.35 -13.09
N ASN A 496 13.83 10.77 -14.29
CA ASN A 496 14.77 9.97 -15.08
C ASN A 496 16.16 9.93 -14.47
N GLU A 497 16.55 11.01 -13.77
CA GLU A 497 17.81 11.14 -13.06
C GLU A 497 17.60 11.76 -11.68
N VAL A 498 18.49 11.41 -10.76
CA VAL A 498 18.52 11.99 -9.42
C VAL A 498 19.95 12.37 -9.06
N ILE A 499 20.15 13.61 -8.65
CA ILE A 499 21.39 14.06 -8.00
C ILE A 499 21.12 14.06 -6.49
N PHE A 500 21.86 13.23 -5.75
CA PHE A 500 21.80 13.23 -4.30
C PHE A 500 23.00 14.02 -3.76
N VAL A 501 22.70 15.11 -3.06
CA VAL A 501 23.71 16.01 -2.47
C VAL A 501 23.73 15.77 -0.97
N LEU A 502 24.84 15.24 -0.47
CA LEU A 502 24.99 14.96 0.96
C LEU A 502 24.90 16.24 1.78
N GLY A 503 25.58 17.30 1.33
CA GLY A 503 25.95 18.38 2.22
C GLY A 503 26.99 17.85 3.23
N CYS A 504 27.41 18.66 4.16
CA CYS A 504 28.46 18.37 5.13
C CYS A 504 29.87 18.29 4.52
N ASP A 505 30.85 18.54 5.33
CA ASP A 505 32.26 18.54 4.95
C ASP A 505 33.04 17.31 5.48
N GLU A 506 32.44 16.47 6.31
CA GLU A 506 32.94 15.17 6.77
C GLU A 506 31.87 14.05 6.71
#